data_c6f909088878a0380aabf1c8d58be5b8
#
_entry.id   c6f909088878a0380aabf1c8d58be5b8
#
_cell.length_a   1.000
_cell.length_b   1.000
_cell.length_c   1.000
_cell.angle_alpha   90.00
_cell.angle_beta   90.00
_cell.angle_gamma   90.00
#
_symmetry.space_group_name_H-M   'P 1'
#
loop_
_entity.id
_entity.type
_entity.pdbx_description
1 polymer ?
#
loop_
_entity_poly.entity_id
_entity_poly.type
_entity_poly.pdbx_seq_one_letter_code
_entity_poly.pdbx_strand_id
1 'polypeptide(L)'
;MGGDKKFYYYRILTFSRIVVMLLSIINQKLSYMDIQQSSSGQIVKSPKGYNAFVPHSLPPKLDWNNAVVNSLSRADFLLGKLAREGSQLPNPHLLMRPFITREAVLSSKIEGTQATLGEILAANAGAHVKQNPDDLQEVQNYIKALDYGLGRLSEFPLSLRLIKEIHKHLMQGVRGFLATPGEFRRSQNWIGSPGCTLNTAKFVPPPPDNLMECLSEFENFLHDRSLPPLIHIALCHYQFEAIHPFLDGNGRVGRLLIMLLLVEQRMLPTPLLYLSAFFEASRDEYYKQLYNVS
;
A
#
# COMPACT_ATOMS: atom_id res chain seq x y z
N MET A 1 14.70 -17.14 -27.15
CA MET A 1 14.79 -16.15 -26.06
C MET A 1 13.43 -15.48 -25.72
N GLY A 2 12.31 -16.09 -25.98
CA GLY A 2 10.95 -15.53 -25.75
C GLY A 2 10.16 -16.18 -24.63
N GLY A 3 10.62 -17.29 -24.03
CA GLY A 3 9.92 -18.06 -23.02
C GLY A 3 9.96 -17.47 -21.59
N ASP A 4 11.08 -16.85 -21.23
CA ASP A 4 11.31 -16.42 -19.85
C ASP A 4 10.49 -15.19 -19.44
N LYS A 5 10.22 -14.26 -20.33
CA LYS A 5 9.46 -13.03 -20.03
C LYS A 5 7.99 -13.32 -19.68
N LYS A 6 7.34 -14.27 -20.35
CA LYS A 6 5.97 -14.71 -20.02
C LYS A 6 5.92 -15.42 -18.67
N PHE A 7 6.95 -16.17 -18.32
CA PHE A 7 7.03 -16.94 -17.07
C PHE A 7 7.16 -16.02 -15.84
N TYR A 8 7.93 -14.93 -15.93
CA TYR A 8 8.02 -13.88 -14.88
C TYR A 8 6.71 -13.12 -14.72
N TYR A 9 6.04 -12.79 -15.82
CA TYR A 9 4.76 -12.07 -15.78
C TYR A 9 3.65 -12.88 -15.09
N TYR A 10 3.57 -14.18 -15.38
CA TYR A 10 2.60 -15.09 -14.72
C TYR A 10 2.87 -15.26 -13.22
N ARG A 11 4.12 -15.18 -12.78
CA ARG A 11 4.51 -15.33 -11.37
C ARG A 11 4.17 -14.10 -10.53
N ILE A 12 4.41 -12.91 -11.04
CA ILE A 12 4.03 -11.63 -10.39
C ILE A 12 2.51 -11.55 -10.28
N LEU A 13 1.77 -11.91 -11.33
CA LEU A 13 0.31 -11.97 -11.33
C LEU A 13 -0.27 -12.96 -10.29
N THR A 14 0.42 -14.07 -10.02
CA THR A 14 -0.05 -15.06 -9.06
C THR A 14 0.05 -14.57 -7.63
N PHE A 15 1.14 -13.89 -7.25
CA PHE A 15 1.32 -13.34 -5.91
C PHE A 15 0.39 -12.13 -5.64
N SER A 16 0.24 -11.25 -6.61
CA SER A 16 -0.67 -10.11 -6.51
C SER A 16 -2.13 -10.57 -6.36
N ARG A 17 -2.52 -11.66 -7.04
CA ARG A 17 -3.80 -12.35 -6.81
C ARG A 17 -3.93 -12.86 -5.37
N ILE A 18 -2.84 -13.21 -4.72
CA ILE A 18 -2.84 -13.72 -3.35
C ILE A 18 -3.05 -12.60 -2.34
N VAL A 19 -2.45 -11.43 -2.50
CA VAL A 19 -2.72 -10.27 -1.62
C VAL A 19 -4.18 -9.81 -1.76
N VAL A 20 -4.71 -9.70 -2.98
CA VAL A 20 -6.13 -9.41 -3.20
C VAL A 20 -7.01 -10.56 -2.72
N MET A 21 -6.58 -11.80 -2.86
CA MET A 21 -7.30 -12.97 -2.36
C MET A 21 -7.22 -13.07 -0.83
N LEU A 22 -6.12 -12.68 -0.18
CA LEU A 22 -6.04 -12.54 1.27
C LEU A 22 -6.96 -11.43 1.77
N LEU A 23 -6.99 -10.28 1.10
CA LEU A 23 -7.99 -9.23 1.36
C LEU A 23 -9.42 -9.75 1.10
N SER A 24 -9.65 -10.54 0.05
CA SER A 24 -10.93 -11.17 -0.27
C SER A 24 -11.36 -12.24 0.74
N ILE A 25 -10.41 -12.98 1.31
CA ILE A 25 -10.67 -14.03 2.31
C ILE A 25 -11.02 -13.41 3.66
N ILE A 26 -10.35 -12.33 4.04
CA ILE A 26 -10.75 -11.51 5.18
C ILE A 26 -12.21 -11.05 4.99
N ASN A 27 -12.60 -10.78 3.76
CA ASN A 27 -13.91 -10.27 3.38
C ASN A 27 -15.04 -11.33 3.24
N GLN A 28 -14.75 -12.58 2.87
CA GLN A 28 -15.81 -13.59 2.65
C GLN A 28 -16.68 -13.89 3.86
N LYS A 29 -16.24 -13.56 5.07
CA LYS A 29 -17.01 -13.72 6.32
C LYS A 29 -17.86 -12.50 6.70
N LEU A 30 -17.61 -11.35 6.07
CA LEU A 30 -18.27 -10.07 6.44
C LEU A 30 -19.59 -9.82 5.70
N SER A 31 -19.93 -10.64 4.70
CA SER A 31 -21.08 -10.45 3.81
C SER A 31 -22.47 -10.70 4.45
N TYR A 32 -22.54 -11.05 5.73
CA TYR A 32 -23.82 -11.40 6.39
C TYR A 32 -24.06 -10.74 7.76
N MET A 33 -23.28 -9.72 8.12
CA MET A 33 -23.50 -9.01 9.39
C MET A 33 -24.03 -7.60 9.18
N ASP A 34 -24.97 -7.24 10.04
CA ASP A 34 -25.61 -5.92 10.16
C ASP A 34 -24.57 -4.79 10.14
N ILE A 35 -24.77 -3.75 9.37
CA ILE A 35 -23.83 -2.63 9.12
C ILE A 35 -23.39 -1.91 10.41
N GLN A 36 -24.01 -2.18 11.56
CA GLN A 36 -23.68 -1.55 12.84
C GLN A 36 -22.59 -2.25 13.66
N GLN A 37 -22.19 -3.48 13.32
CA GLN A 37 -21.14 -4.23 14.03
C GLN A 37 -20.28 -5.01 13.04
N SER A 38 -19.42 -4.32 12.28
CA SER A 38 -18.38 -4.98 11.50
C SER A 38 -17.33 -5.59 12.42
N SER A 39 -16.79 -6.77 12.06
CA SER A 39 -15.66 -7.37 12.77
C SER A 39 -14.36 -6.58 12.61
N SER A 40 -14.27 -5.68 11.63
CA SER A 40 -13.10 -4.87 11.30
C SER A 40 -13.10 -3.49 11.96
N GLY A 41 -14.26 -2.99 12.41
CA GLY A 41 -14.37 -1.67 13.03
C GLY A 41 -15.80 -1.30 13.36
N GLN A 42 -16.01 -0.05 13.72
CA GLN A 42 -17.30 0.49 14.11
C GLN A 42 -17.57 1.85 13.45
N ILE A 43 -18.82 2.15 13.19
CA ILE A 43 -19.25 3.48 12.76
C ILE A 43 -19.49 4.36 13.99
N VAL A 44 -18.77 5.46 14.08
CA VAL A 44 -18.94 6.46 15.13
C VAL A 44 -19.55 7.73 14.57
N LYS A 45 -20.44 8.36 15.32
CA LYS A 45 -21.01 9.67 14.97
C LYS A 45 -20.12 10.76 15.54
N SER A 46 -19.49 11.54 14.67
CA SER A 46 -18.69 12.69 15.07
C SER A 46 -19.59 13.78 15.71
N PRO A 47 -19.06 14.55 16.68
CA PRO A 47 -19.73 15.73 17.21
C PRO A 47 -20.11 16.77 16.12
N LYS A 48 -19.42 16.74 14.98
CA LYS A 48 -19.70 17.57 13.80
C LYS A 48 -20.82 17.04 12.91
N GLY A 49 -21.50 15.95 13.29
CA GLY A 49 -22.74 15.45 12.66
C GLY A 49 -22.54 14.46 11.50
N TYR A 50 -21.32 14.03 11.18
CA TYR A 50 -21.04 12.99 10.16
C TYR A 50 -20.72 11.65 10.82
N ASN A 51 -20.90 10.56 10.07
CA ASN A 51 -20.49 9.23 10.45
C ASN A 51 -19.07 8.95 9.94
N ALA A 52 -18.25 8.28 10.77
CA ALA A 52 -16.89 7.89 10.42
C ALA A 52 -16.62 6.45 10.85
N PHE A 53 -15.82 5.74 10.10
CA PHE A 53 -15.37 4.39 10.43
C PHE A 53 -14.13 4.45 11.32
N VAL A 54 -14.15 3.75 12.45
CA VAL A 54 -12.99 3.58 13.33
C VAL A 54 -12.64 2.10 13.32
N PRO A 55 -11.49 1.70 12.75
CA PRO A 55 -11.10 0.31 12.70
C PRO A 55 -10.80 -0.24 14.10
N HIS A 56 -11.10 -1.50 14.34
CA HIS A 56 -10.69 -2.19 15.55
C HIS A 56 -9.19 -2.46 15.56
N SER A 57 -8.63 -2.67 16.75
CA SER A 57 -7.23 -3.07 16.92
C SER A 57 -6.96 -4.42 16.26
N LEU A 58 -5.76 -4.57 15.72
CA LEU A 58 -5.29 -5.82 15.14
C LEU A 58 -4.57 -6.69 16.20
N PRO A 59 -4.50 -8.01 16.04
CA PRO A 59 -5.07 -8.81 14.96
C PRO A 59 -6.55 -9.12 15.15
N PRO A 60 -7.32 -9.28 14.07
CA PRO A 60 -8.69 -9.77 14.14
C PRO A 60 -8.69 -11.28 14.42
N LYS A 61 -9.85 -11.82 14.84
CA LYS A 61 -10.02 -13.27 14.87
C LYS A 61 -10.11 -13.84 13.45
N LEU A 62 -9.05 -14.51 13.02
CA LEU A 62 -8.95 -15.10 11.68
C LEU A 62 -9.61 -16.49 11.62
N ASP A 63 -10.24 -16.77 10.48
CA ASP A 63 -10.75 -18.09 10.15
C ASP A 63 -9.76 -18.82 9.23
N TRP A 64 -9.07 -19.80 9.78
CA TRP A 64 -8.07 -20.61 9.09
C TRP A 64 -8.72 -21.76 8.31
N ASN A 65 -9.44 -21.44 7.24
CA ASN A 65 -10.00 -22.44 6.35
C ASN A 65 -8.97 -22.93 5.31
N ASN A 66 -9.28 -24.05 4.65
CA ASN A 66 -8.38 -24.67 3.69
C ASN A 66 -8.01 -23.75 2.51
N ALA A 67 -8.89 -22.82 2.10
CA ALA A 67 -8.61 -21.89 1.02
C ALA A 67 -7.52 -20.88 1.42
N VAL A 68 -7.60 -20.34 2.65
CA VAL A 68 -6.59 -19.44 3.22
C VAL A 68 -5.24 -20.15 3.33
N VAL A 69 -5.24 -21.34 3.96
CA VAL A 69 -4.00 -22.12 4.19
C VAL A 69 -3.33 -22.48 2.87
N ASN A 70 -4.08 -22.98 1.89
CA ASN A 70 -3.53 -23.36 0.58
C ASN A 70 -2.96 -22.14 -0.18
N SER A 71 -3.64 -21.00 -0.08
CA SER A 71 -3.20 -19.76 -0.75
C SER A 71 -1.95 -19.20 -0.11
N LEU A 72 -1.90 -19.18 1.23
CA LEU A 72 -0.73 -18.76 1.99
C LEU A 72 0.47 -19.63 1.67
N SER A 73 0.32 -20.96 1.74
CA SER A 73 1.38 -21.91 1.42
C SER A 73 1.94 -21.72 0.01
N ARG A 74 1.04 -21.52 -0.98
CA ARG A 74 1.46 -21.25 -2.35
C ARG A 74 2.18 -19.92 -2.49
N ALA A 75 1.73 -18.89 -1.78
CA ALA A 75 2.35 -17.57 -1.79
C ALA A 75 3.76 -17.62 -1.20
N ASP A 76 3.91 -18.24 -0.03
CA ASP A 76 5.20 -18.40 0.64
C ASP A 76 6.20 -19.17 -0.23
N PHE A 77 5.74 -20.25 -0.87
CA PHE A 77 6.57 -21.03 -1.80
C PHE A 77 7.08 -20.17 -2.97
N LEU A 78 6.18 -19.39 -3.60
CA LEU A 78 6.55 -18.55 -4.75
C LEU A 78 7.45 -17.40 -4.34
N LEU A 79 7.20 -16.81 -3.17
CA LEU A 79 8.01 -15.72 -2.62
C LEU A 79 9.41 -16.20 -2.27
N GLY A 80 9.53 -17.37 -1.62
CA GLY A 80 10.81 -18.00 -1.33
C GLY A 80 11.62 -18.29 -2.59
N LYS A 81 10.94 -18.74 -3.67
CA LYS A 81 11.59 -18.92 -4.96
C LYS A 81 12.08 -17.60 -5.57
N LEU A 82 11.27 -16.54 -5.52
CA LEU A 82 11.66 -15.21 -5.97
C LEU A 82 12.84 -14.66 -5.16
N ALA A 83 12.83 -14.81 -3.84
CA ALA A 83 13.90 -14.40 -2.97
C ALA A 83 15.24 -15.07 -3.31
N ARG A 84 15.22 -16.39 -3.57
CA ARG A 84 16.39 -17.14 -4.00
C ARG A 84 16.92 -16.68 -5.35
N GLU A 85 16.05 -16.54 -6.35
CA GLU A 85 16.43 -16.07 -7.69
C GLU A 85 17.03 -14.65 -7.61
N GLY A 86 16.44 -13.77 -6.77
CA GLY A 86 16.93 -12.41 -6.55
C GLY A 86 18.30 -12.33 -5.87
N SER A 87 18.57 -13.23 -4.92
CA SER A 87 19.88 -13.27 -4.25
C SER A 87 21.03 -13.72 -5.15
N GLN A 88 20.74 -14.34 -6.29
CA GLN A 88 21.73 -14.79 -7.26
C GLN A 88 22.04 -13.74 -8.34
N LEU A 89 21.35 -12.60 -8.34
CA LEU A 89 21.62 -11.54 -9.32
C LEU A 89 22.98 -10.90 -9.07
N PRO A 90 23.84 -10.79 -10.09
CA PRO A 90 25.21 -10.27 -9.93
C PRO A 90 25.25 -8.79 -9.51
N ASN A 91 24.25 -7.99 -9.88
CA ASN A 91 24.08 -6.58 -9.51
C ASN A 91 22.59 -6.25 -9.32
N PRO A 92 21.98 -6.66 -8.18
CA PRO A 92 20.54 -6.52 -7.98
C PRO A 92 20.08 -5.06 -8.13
N HIS A 93 20.82 -4.10 -7.58
CA HIS A 93 20.45 -2.68 -7.65
C HIS A 93 20.34 -2.15 -9.09
N LEU A 94 21.27 -2.52 -9.98
CA LEU A 94 21.24 -2.06 -11.36
C LEU A 94 20.09 -2.68 -12.16
N LEU A 95 19.87 -3.99 -11.97
CA LEU A 95 18.83 -4.73 -12.67
C LEU A 95 17.42 -4.38 -12.17
N MET A 96 17.30 -3.87 -10.94
CA MET A 96 16.00 -3.57 -10.34
C MET A 96 15.49 -2.16 -10.64
N ARG A 97 16.36 -1.21 -11.00
CA ARG A 97 15.97 0.17 -11.29
C ARG A 97 14.79 0.31 -12.28
N PRO A 98 14.77 -0.39 -13.43
CA PRO A 98 13.63 -0.33 -14.35
C PRO A 98 12.31 -0.85 -13.72
N PHE A 99 12.41 -1.85 -12.86
CA PHE A 99 11.23 -2.40 -12.18
C PHE A 99 10.71 -1.47 -11.08
N ILE A 100 11.61 -0.88 -10.29
CA ILE A 100 11.25 0.15 -9.29
C ILE A 100 10.59 1.35 -10.01
N THR A 101 11.14 1.78 -11.14
CA THR A 101 10.55 2.87 -11.92
C THR A 101 9.15 2.50 -12.43
N ARG A 102 8.97 1.26 -12.91
CA ARG A 102 7.66 0.76 -13.34
C ARG A 102 6.66 0.69 -12.18
N GLU A 103 7.08 0.23 -11.01
CA GLU A 103 6.24 0.22 -9.80
C GLU A 103 5.80 1.64 -9.44
N ALA A 104 6.73 2.59 -9.42
CA ALA A 104 6.45 3.98 -9.13
C ALA A 104 5.43 4.60 -10.10
N VAL A 105 5.60 4.34 -11.41
CA VAL A 105 4.65 4.79 -12.44
C VAL A 105 3.26 4.20 -12.20
N LEU A 106 3.17 2.89 -11.99
CA LEU A 106 1.88 2.21 -11.85
C LEU A 106 1.21 2.54 -10.51
N SER A 107 1.98 2.65 -9.43
CA SER A 107 1.46 3.09 -8.13
C SER A 107 0.91 4.52 -8.20
N SER A 108 1.60 5.44 -8.85
CA SER A 108 1.14 6.81 -9.04
C SER A 108 -0.06 6.88 -10.00
N LYS A 109 -0.10 6.02 -11.03
CA LYS A 109 -1.23 5.92 -11.99
C LYS A 109 -2.54 5.49 -11.31
N ILE A 110 -2.48 4.62 -10.30
CA ILE A 110 -3.65 4.25 -9.48
C ILE A 110 -4.29 5.51 -8.87
N GLU A 111 -3.49 6.48 -8.47
CA GLU A 111 -3.94 7.77 -7.88
C GLU A 111 -4.26 8.86 -8.93
N GLY A 112 -4.10 8.56 -10.22
CA GLY A 112 -4.49 9.45 -11.32
C GLY A 112 -3.36 10.16 -12.04
N THR A 113 -2.09 9.96 -11.65
CA THR A 113 -0.91 10.46 -12.38
C THR A 113 -0.84 9.88 -13.78
N GLN A 114 -0.53 10.70 -14.79
CA GLN A 114 -0.56 10.30 -16.21
C GLN A 114 0.83 10.00 -16.80
N ALA A 115 1.89 10.11 -16.01
CA ALA A 115 3.25 9.82 -16.48
C ALA A 115 3.42 8.36 -16.93
N THR A 116 4.12 8.15 -18.03
CA THR A 116 4.45 6.82 -18.57
C THR A 116 5.89 6.43 -18.23
N LEU A 117 6.17 5.13 -18.26
CA LEU A 117 7.53 4.62 -18.05
C LEU A 117 8.51 5.19 -19.08
N GLY A 118 8.09 5.33 -20.36
CA GLY A 118 8.93 5.90 -21.43
C GLY A 118 9.32 7.35 -21.15
N GLU A 119 8.38 8.16 -20.67
CA GLU A 119 8.63 9.57 -20.34
C GLU A 119 9.57 9.70 -19.15
N ILE A 120 9.41 8.89 -18.10
CA ILE A 120 10.34 8.88 -16.97
C ILE A 120 11.76 8.50 -17.40
N LEU A 121 11.89 7.46 -18.24
CA LEU A 121 13.21 7.04 -18.76
C LEU A 121 13.82 8.11 -19.66
N ALA A 122 13.03 8.76 -20.52
CA ALA A 122 13.48 9.86 -21.37
C ALA A 122 13.92 11.07 -20.55
N ALA A 123 13.14 11.49 -19.53
CA ALA A 123 13.48 12.57 -18.62
C ALA A 123 14.79 12.27 -17.86
N ASN A 124 14.96 11.06 -17.36
CA ASN A 124 16.18 10.61 -16.67
C ASN A 124 17.41 10.61 -17.61
N ALA A 125 17.22 10.44 -18.93
CA ALA A 125 18.25 10.56 -19.94
C ALA A 125 18.50 12.01 -20.40
N GLY A 126 17.83 13.01 -19.81
CA GLY A 126 17.98 14.41 -20.16
C GLY A 126 17.21 14.85 -21.42
N ALA A 127 16.32 13.99 -21.94
CA ALA A 127 15.49 14.35 -23.08
C ALA A 127 14.33 15.26 -22.65
N HIS A 128 13.93 16.17 -23.54
CA HIS A 128 12.75 17.00 -23.32
C HIS A 128 11.48 16.15 -23.43
N VAL A 129 10.66 16.16 -22.36
CA VAL A 129 9.40 15.42 -22.28
C VAL A 129 8.25 16.41 -22.24
N LYS A 130 7.19 16.17 -23.02
CA LYS A 130 6.00 17.02 -23.07
C LYS A 130 5.05 16.82 -21.88
N GLN A 131 5.30 15.80 -21.07
CA GLN A 131 4.45 15.46 -19.92
C GLN A 131 4.48 16.56 -18.85
N ASN A 132 3.41 16.64 -18.08
CA ASN A 132 3.31 17.56 -16.94
C ASN A 132 4.48 17.33 -15.97
N PRO A 133 5.27 18.35 -15.65
CA PRO A 133 6.41 18.23 -14.72
C PRO A 133 6.01 17.69 -13.36
N ASP A 134 4.81 17.98 -12.87
CA ASP A 134 4.31 17.50 -11.57
C ASP A 134 4.11 15.98 -11.57
N ASP A 135 3.58 15.41 -12.67
CA ASP A 135 3.39 13.97 -12.80
C ASP A 135 4.73 13.21 -12.81
N LEU A 136 5.74 13.77 -13.48
CA LEU A 136 7.09 13.22 -13.46
C LEU A 136 7.72 13.32 -12.06
N GLN A 137 7.52 14.45 -11.37
CA GLN A 137 8.00 14.67 -10.01
C GLN A 137 7.36 13.68 -9.02
N GLU A 138 6.07 13.40 -9.13
CA GLU A 138 5.37 12.41 -8.27
C GLU A 138 6.00 11.02 -8.39
N VAL A 139 6.28 10.56 -9.62
CA VAL A 139 6.93 9.26 -9.84
C VAL A 139 8.35 9.24 -9.30
N GLN A 140 9.14 10.31 -9.52
CA GLN A 140 10.49 10.42 -8.97
C GLN A 140 10.49 10.44 -7.44
N ASN A 141 9.52 11.11 -6.83
CA ASN A 141 9.36 11.15 -5.39
C ASN A 141 9.02 9.77 -4.80
N TYR A 142 8.19 8.98 -5.49
CA TYR A 142 7.91 7.59 -5.08
C TYR A 142 9.20 6.77 -5.00
N ILE A 143 10.06 6.87 -6.03
CA ILE A 143 11.36 6.17 -6.07
C ILE A 143 12.25 6.63 -4.91
N LYS A 144 12.35 7.97 -4.69
CA LYS A 144 13.12 8.53 -3.58
C LYS A 144 12.60 8.09 -2.20
N ALA A 145 11.28 8.04 -2.04
CA ALA A 145 10.63 7.60 -0.81
C ALA A 145 10.91 6.11 -0.52
N LEU A 146 10.87 5.25 -1.56
CA LEU A 146 11.24 3.84 -1.43
C LEU A 146 12.71 3.66 -1.07
N ASP A 147 13.62 4.30 -1.83
CA ASP A 147 15.07 4.23 -1.58
C ASP A 147 15.41 4.71 -0.16
N TYR A 148 14.79 5.83 0.28
CA TYR A 148 14.94 6.34 1.62
C TYR A 148 14.45 5.34 2.68
N GLY A 149 13.24 4.81 2.53
CA GLY A 149 12.66 3.85 3.45
C GLY A 149 13.52 2.59 3.59
N LEU A 150 13.98 2.02 2.47
CA LEU A 150 14.87 0.85 2.46
C LEU A 150 16.21 1.14 3.18
N GLY A 151 16.80 2.31 2.96
CA GLY A 151 18.02 2.73 3.64
C GLY A 151 17.82 2.80 5.15
N ARG A 152 16.71 3.39 5.59
CA ARG A 152 16.41 3.56 7.01
C ARG A 152 16.07 2.24 7.73
N LEU A 153 15.51 1.25 7.05
CA LEU A 153 15.26 -0.07 7.64
C LEU A 153 16.53 -0.80 8.11
N SER A 154 17.70 -0.40 7.63
CA SER A 154 18.97 -0.92 8.14
C SER A 154 19.36 -0.36 9.52
N GLU A 155 18.76 0.75 9.95
CA GLU A 155 19.07 1.45 11.19
C GLU A 155 18.03 1.18 12.29
N PHE A 156 16.74 1.16 11.91
CA PHE A 156 15.63 0.90 12.84
C PHE A 156 14.38 0.35 12.12
N PRO A 157 13.48 -0.33 12.85
CA PRO A 157 12.31 -0.94 12.25
C PRO A 157 11.31 0.09 11.74
N LEU A 158 10.37 -0.37 10.90
CA LEU A 158 9.26 0.43 10.42
C LEU A 158 8.44 0.97 11.59
N SER A 159 8.18 2.28 11.60
CA SER A 159 7.50 2.99 12.68
C SER A 159 6.70 4.17 12.13
N LEU A 160 5.83 4.75 12.93
CA LEU A 160 5.11 5.98 12.55
C LEU A 160 6.05 7.12 12.18
N ARG A 161 7.21 7.20 12.86
CA ARG A 161 8.25 8.17 12.52
C ARG A 161 8.76 7.93 11.09
N LEU A 162 9.14 6.70 10.75
CA LEU A 162 9.65 6.39 9.41
C LEU A 162 8.57 6.58 8.34
N ILE A 163 7.32 6.24 8.64
CA ILE A 163 6.16 6.48 7.76
C ILE A 163 6.01 7.98 7.45
N LYS A 164 6.14 8.85 8.44
CA LYS A 164 6.13 10.32 8.25
C LYS A 164 7.30 10.79 7.39
N GLU A 165 8.49 10.28 7.63
CA GLU A 165 9.69 10.59 6.85
C GLU A 165 9.51 10.16 5.37
N ILE A 166 9.00 8.96 5.12
CA ILE A 166 8.66 8.44 3.77
C ILE A 166 7.62 9.33 3.09
N HIS A 167 6.54 9.67 3.79
CA HIS A 167 5.50 10.56 3.27
C HIS A 167 6.08 11.94 2.92
N LYS A 168 6.99 12.49 3.72
CA LYS A 168 7.66 13.75 3.43
C LYS A 168 8.41 13.70 2.09
N HIS A 169 9.16 12.64 1.83
CA HIS A 169 9.85 12.45 0.54
C HIS A 169 8.88 12.27 -0.61
N LEU A 170 7.79 11.52 -0.40
CA LEU A 170 6.77 11.26 -1.41
C LEU A 170 6.06 12.54 -1.86
N MET A 171 5.76 13.45 -0.93
CA MET A 171 4.94 14.64 -1.18
C MET A 171 5.76 15.92 -1.40
N GLN A 172 7.09 15.81 -1.56
CA GLN A 172 7.96 16.97 -1.73
C GLN A 172 7.75 17.64 -3.09
N GLY A 173 7.28 18.90 -3.09
CA GLY A 173 7.14 19.70 -4.31
C GLY A 173 6.06 19.24 -5.28
N VAL A 174 5.16 18.34 -4.88
CA VAL A 174 4.01 17.92 -5.70
C VAL A 174 2.78 18.77 -5.43
N ARG A 175 1.81 18.70 -6.36
CA ARG A 175 0.51 19.37 -6.24
C ARG A 175 -0.16 19.02 -4.93
N GLY A 176 -0.72 19.99 -4.29
CA GLY A 176 -1.46 19.84 -3.03
C GLY A 176 -0.86 20.70 -1.93
N PHE A 177 -1.08 22.01 -2.02
CA PHE A 177 -0.68 22.98 -0.98
C PHE A 177 -1.16 22.60 0.44
N LEU A 178 -2.16 21.72 0.53
CA LEU A 178 -2.74 21.21 1.78
C LEU A 178 -2.13 19.90 2.26
N ALA A 179 -1.21 19.28 1.52
CA ALA A 179 -0.74 17.92 1.80
C ALA A 179 0.17 17.77 3.03
N THR A 180 0.63 18.87 3.64
CA THR A 180 1.51 18.88 4.85
C THR A 180 2.50 17.71 4.88
N PRO A 181 3.55 17.70 4.00
CA PRO A 181 4.44 16.56 3.85
C PRO A 181 5.07 16.11 5.17
N GLY A 182 4.87 14.83 5.53
CA GLY A 182 5.41 14.25 6.76
C GLY A 182 4.57 14.51 8.02
N GLU A 183 3.41 15.15 7.90
CA GLU A 183 2.53 15.38 9.05
C GLU A 183 1.21 14.63 8.93
N PHE A 184 0.78 13.98 10.01
CA PHE A 184 -0.55 13.41 10.09
C PHE A 184 -1.61 14.51 10.07
N ARG A 185 -2.74 14.21 9.43
CA ARG A 185 -3.85 15.15 9.30
C ARG A 185 -4.41 15.60 10.65
N ARG A 186 -4.80 16.84 10.70
CA ARG A 186 -5.53 17.44 11.84
C ARG A 186 -6.97 17.76 11.49
N SER A 187 -7.36 17.56 10.22
CA SER A 187 -8.72 17.74 9.73
C SER A 187 -9.28 16.42 9.22
N GLN A 188 -10.61 16.37 9.09
CA GLN A 188 -11.28 15.22 8.48
C GLN A 188 -11.02 15.21 6.97
N ASN A 189 -10.64 14.05 6.46
CA ASN A 189 -10.60 13.72 5.05
C ASN A 189 -11.67 12.63 4.76
N TRP A 190 -11.89 12.36 3.49
CA TRP A 190 -12.84 11.33 3.05
C TRP A 190 -12.45 10.81 1.67
N ILE A 191 -12.96 9.64 1.32
CA ILE A 191 -12.72 8.98 0.03
C ILE A 191 -14.05 8.89 -0.71
N GLY A 192 -14.06 9.32 -1.97
CA GLY A 192 -15.25 9.26 -2.82
C GLY A 192 -15.00 9.80 -4.22
N SER A 193 -16.08 9.90 -5.00
CA SER A 193 -16.01 10.45 -6.36
C SER A 193 -15.58 11.92 -6.35
N PRO A 194 -14.95 12.41 -7.42
CA PRO A 194 -14.61 13.81 -7.54
C PRO A 194 -15.81 14.71 -7.27
N GLY A 195 -15.64 15.73 -6.40
CA GLY A 195 -16.71 16.66 -6.00
C GLY A 195 -17.64 16.16 -4.90
N CYS A 196 -17.48 14.94 -4.36
CA CYS A 196 -18.24 14.50 -3.21
C CYS A 196 -17.92 15.32 -1.96
N THR A 197 -18.89 15.45 -1.09
CA THR A 197 -18.74 16.06 0.23
C THR A 197 -18.56 14.98 1.30
N LEU A 198 -18.21 15.37 2.51
CA LEU A 198 -18.11 14.48 3.66
C LEU A 198 -19.39 13.64 3.88
N ASN A 199 -20.58 14.22 3.62
CA ASN A 199 -21.87 13.53 3.79
C ASN A 199 -22.24 12.59 2.64
N THR A 200 -21.58 12.72 1.48
CA THR A 200 -21.80 11.90 0.28
C THR A 200 -20.59 11.04 -0.06
N ALA A 201 -19.59 11.06 0.81
CA ALA A 201 -18.38 10.27 0.66
C ALA A 201 -18.68 8.76 0.74
N LYS A 202 -17.94 7.99 -0.03
CA LYS A 202 -18.03 6.53 0.00
C LYS A 202 -17.43 5.94 1.28
N PHE A 203 -16.37 6.57 1.79
CA PHE A 203 -15.70 6.15 3.01
C PHE A 203 -15.21 7.38 3.78
N VAL A 204 -15.43 7.39 5.08
CA VAL A 204 -14.96 8.44 5.99
C VAL A 204 -14.11 7.77 7.07
N PRO A 205 -12.78 7.97 7.05
CA PRO A 205 -11.86 7.37 8.01
C PRO A 205 -12.02 7.98 9.42
N PRO A 206 -11.30 7.49 10.43
CA PRO A 206 -11.46 7.93 11.82
C PRO A 206 -11.45 9.44 11.97
N PRO A 207 -12.26 10.00 12.89
CA PRO A 207 -12.18 11.41 13.23
C PRO A 207 -10.78 11.81 13.69
N PRO A 208 -10.35 13.08 13.52
CA PRO A 208 -9.04 13.54 13.97
C PRO A 208 -8.75 13.24 15.46
N ASP A 209 -9.77 13.27 16.30
CA ASP A 209 -9.64 13.00 17.74
C ASP A 209 -9.29 11.52 18.04
N ASN A 210 -9.71 10.58 17.16
CA ASN A 210 -9.39 9.16 17.28
C ASN A 210 -8.13 8.76 16.51
N LEU A 211 -7.58 9.65 15.67
CA LEU A 211 -6.51 9.31 14.75
C LEU A 211 -5.25 8.80 15.46
N MET A 212 -4.83 9.48 16.53
CA MET A 212 -3.59 9.11 17.23
C MET A 212 -3.72 7.81 18.01
N GLU A 213 -4.88 7.49 18.51
CA GLU A 213 -5.17 6.19 19.14
C GLU A 213 -5.06 5.06 18.11
N CYS A 214 -5.77 5.19 16.97
CA CYS A 214 -5.69 4.21 15.89
C CYS A 214 -4.24 4.03 15.37
N LEU A 215 -3.47 5.12 15.28
CA LEU A 215 -2.08 5.05 14.84
C LEU A 215 -1.17 4.38 15.87
N SER A 216 -1.37 4.62 17.17
CA SER A 216 -0.61 3.96 18.23
C SER A 216 -0.85 2.44 18.24
N GLU A 217 -2.10 2.02 18.10
CA GLU A 217 -2.45 0.60 17.96
C GLU A 217 -1.88 -0.03 16.71
N PHE A 218 -1.92 0.70 15.58
CA PHE A 218 -1.29 0.28 14.34
C PHE A 218 0.23 0.10 14.48
N GLU A 219 0.93 1.03 15.15
CA GLU A 219 2.36 0.91 15.39
C GLU A 219 2.70 -0.31 16.25
N ASN A 220 1.92 -0.58 17.29
CA ASN A 220 2.07 -1.79 18.09
C ASN A 220 1.94 -3.05 17.21
N PHE A 221 0.95 -3.07 16.31
CA PHE A 221 0.75 -4.21 15.40
C PHE A 221 1.87 -4.32 14.34
N LEU A 222 2.47 -3.22 13.88
CA LEU A 222 3.63 -3.28 12.98
C LEU A 222 4.76 -4.14 13.53
N HIS A 223 4.89 -4.23 14.85
CA HIS A 223 5.92 -5.02 15.54
C HIS A 223 5.43 -6.39 16.03
N ASP A 224 4.13 -6.69 15.92
CA ASP A 224 3.59 -8.01 16.24
C ASP A 224 4.06 -9.04 15.22
N ARG A 225 4.53 -10.18 15.69
CA ARG A 225 4.98 -11.32 14.87
C ARG A 225 4.19 -12.60 15.17
N SER A 226 3.01 -12.46 15.76
CA SER A 226 2.12 -13.59 16.11
C SER A 226 1.48 -14.26 14.90
N LEU A 227 1.40 -13.56 13.75
CA LEU A 227 0.78 -14.05 12.52
C LEU A 227 1.82 -14.39 11.45
N PRO A 228 1.48 -15.28 10.49
CA PRO A 228 2.31 -15.51 9.30
C PRO A 228 2.60 -14.18 8.59
N PRO A 229 3.84 -13.97 8.11
CA PRO A 229 4.29 -12.68 7.58
C PRO A 229 3.38 -12.06 6.50
N LEU A 230 2.91 -12.87 5.54
CA LEU A 230 2.04 -12.35 4.47
C LEU A 230 0.66 -11.91 4.97
N ILE A 231 0.11 -12.59 5.98
CA ILE A 231 -1.14 -12.19 6.64
C ILE A 231 -0.92 -10.88 7.41
N HIS A 232 0.16 -10.81 8.19
CA HIS A 232 0.54 -9.60 8.92
C HIS A 232 0.67 -8.38 7.97
N ILE A 233 1.40 -8.53 6.86
CA ILE A 233 1.60 -7.47 5.86
C ILE A 233 0.27 -7.02 5.23
N ALA A 234 -0.61 -7.98 4.90
CA ALA A 234 -1.92 -7.67 4.34
C ALA A 234 -2.80 -6.89 5.32
N LEU A 235 -2.79 -7.27 6.60
CA LEU A 235 -3.52 -6.56 7.65
C LEU A 235 -2.93 -5.17 7.93
N CYS A 236 -1.61 -5.02 7.92
CA CYS A 236 -0.95 -3.72 8.03
C CYS A 236 -1.37 -2.78 6.87
N HIS A 237 -1.37 -3.29 5.63
CA HIS A 237 -1.79 -2.50 4.48
C HIS A 237 -3.24 -2.05 4.60
N TYR A 238 -4.15 -2.99 4.88
CA TYR A 238 -5.58 -2.68 5.08
C TYR A 238 -5.78 -1.64 6.19
N GLN A 239 -5.19 -1.85 7.38
CA GLN A 239 -5.37 -0.97 8.53
C GLN A 239 -4.86 0.45 8.24
N PHE A 240 -3.72 0.56 7.55
CA PHE A 240 -3.19 1.86 7.14
C PHE A 240 -4.14 2.60 6.19
N GLU A 241 -4.70 1.88 5.19
CA GLU A 241 -5.68 2.45 4.27
C GLU A 241 -6.99 2.84 4.98
N ALA A 242 -7.44 2.05 5.96
CA ALA A 242 -8.63 2.36 6.75
C ALA A 242 -8.44 3.57 7.68
N ILE A 243 -7.28 3.71 8.32
CA ILE A 243 -6.94 4.88 9.15
C ILE A 243 -6.78 6.14 8.30
N HIS A 244 -6.20 6.03 7.12
CA HIS A 244 -6.00 7.12 6.15
C HIS A 244 -5.37 8.38 6.78
N PRO A 245 -4.15 8.25 7.34
CA PRO A 245 -3.63 9.23 8.30
C PRO A 245 -3.15 10.55 7.69
N PHE A 246 -2.99 10.66 6.39
CA PHE A 246 -2.53 11.85 5.71
C PHE A 246 -3.67 12.52 4.93
N LEU A 247 -3.49 13.79 4.56
CA LEU A 247 -4.47 14.49 3.71
C LEU A 247 -4.41 14.00 2.26
N ASP A 248 -3.24 13.60 1.79
CA ASP A 248 -2.99 13.03 0.47
C ASP A 248 -1.84 12.01 0.54
N GLY A 249 -1.66 11.18 -0.49
CA GLY A 249 -0.54 10.23 -0.61
C GLY A 249 -0.71 8.92 0.17
N ASN A 250 -1.84 8.69 0.85
CA ASN A 250 -2.06 7.47 1.65
C ASN A 250 -1.90 6.19 0.83
N GLY A 251 -2.57 6.08 -0.31
CA GLY A 251 -2.49 4.89 -1.15
C GLY A 251 -1.07 4.58 -1.63
N ARG A 252 -0.28 5.60 -1.99
CA ARG A 252 1.13 5.43 -2.37
C ARG A 252 1.98 4.97 -1.18
N VAL A 253 1.79 5.57 -0.01
CA VAL A 253 2.46 5.13 1.24
C VAL A 253 2.04 3.70 1.60
N GLY A 254 0.75 3.38 1.57
CA GLY A 254 0.23 2.04 1.86
C GLY A 254 0.87 0.96 0.98
N ARG A 255 1.07 1.24 -0.31
CA ARG A 255 1.76 0.31 -1.22
C ARG A 255 3.27 0.24 -0.96
N LEU A 256 3.91 1.35 -0.59
CA LEU A 256 5.30 1.35 -0.13
C LEU A 256 5.48 0.50 1.14
N LEU A 257 4.54 0.56 2.07
CA LEU A 257 4.60 -0.24 3.31
C LEU A 257 4.64 -1.75 3.05
N ILE A 258 3.91 -2.25 2.04
CA ILE A 258 3.97 -3.67 1.68
C ILE A 258 5.41 -4.05 1.31
N MET A 259 6.07 -3.26 0.46
CA MET A 259 7.43 -3.51 0.00
C MET A 259 8.44 -3.46 1.16
N LEU A 260 8.32 -2.45 2.01
CA LEU A 260 9.20 -2.25 3.16
C LEU A 260 9.06 -3.39 4.17
N LEU A 261 7.82 -3.82 4.47
CA LEU A 261 7.56 -4.93 5.37
C LEU A 261 8.08 -6.27 4.84
N LEU A 262 7.99 -6.52 3.52
CA LEU A 262 8.57 -7.72 2.90
C LEU A 262 10.09 -7.78 3.08
N VAL A 263 10.77 -6.64 3.00
CA VAL A 263 12.22 -6.54 3.21
C VAL A 263 12.56 -6.62 4.70
N GLU A 264 11.86 -5.87 5.56
CA GLU A 264 12.06 -5.87 7.02
C GLU A 264 11.90 -7.26 7.62
N GLN A 265 10.86 -7.99 7.20
CA GLN A 265 10.60 -9.36 7.65
C GLN A 265 11.47 -10.41 6.93
N ARG A 266 12.44 -9.97 6.15
CA ARG A 266 13.40 -10.82 5.43
C ARG A 266 12.76 -11.85 4.49
N MET A 267 11.53 -11.58 4.05
CA MET A 267 10.86 -12.39 3.04
C MET A 267 11.47 -12.16 1.64
N LEU A 268 11.98 -10.95 1.40
CA LEU A 268 12.73 -10.59 0.20
C LEU A 268 14.05 -9.92 0.60
N PRO A 269 15.18 -10.27 -0.02
CA PRO A 269 16.47 -9.63 0.24
C PRO A 269 16.51 -8.18 -0.26
N THR A 270 15.71 -7.88 -1.27
CA THR A 270 15.57 -6.58 -1.94
C THR A 270 14.14 -6.43 -2.45
N PRO A 271 13.66 -5.23 -2.84
CA PRO A 271 12.30 -5.01 -3.32
C PRO A 271 12.10 -5.62 -4.73
N LEU A 272 11.93 -6.93 -4.82
CA LEU A 272 11.77 -7.70 -6.06
C LEU A 272 10.31 -7.85 -6.50
N LEU A 273 9.36 -7.49 -5.66
CA LEU A 273 7.95 -7.69 -5.91
C LEU A 273 7.25 -6.35 -6.20
N TYR A 274 6.60 -6.26 -7.34
CA TYR A 274 5.96 -5.05 -7.84
C TYR A 274 4.46 -5.28 -7.96
N LEU A 275 3.72 -4.89 -6.93
CA LEU A 275 2.29 -5.18 -6.78
C LEU A 275 1.40 -4.23 -7.56
N SER A 276 1.86 -2.99 -7.81
CA SER A 276 1.03 -1.98 -8.46
C SER A 276 0.65 -2.33 -9.89
N ALA A 277 1.42 -3.20 -10.56
CA ALA A 277 1.03 -3.72 -11.87
C ALA A 277 -0.26 -4.56 -11.81
N PHE A 278 -0.46 -5.28 -10.71
CA PHE A 278 -1.68 -6.05 -10.50
C PHE A 278 -2.81 -5.15 -9.98
N PHE A 279 -2.54 -4.29 -9.01
CA PHE A 279 -3.54 -3.39 -8.45
C PHE A 279 -4.09 -2.42 -9.50
N GLU A 280 -3.25 -1.93 -10.40
CA GLU A 280 -3.69 -1.07 -11.51
C GLU A 280 -4.56 -1.84 -12.52
N ALA A 281 -4.15 -3.05 -12.90
CA ALA A 281 -4.90 -3.89 -13.84
C ALA A 281 -6.25 -4.38 -13.26
N SER A 282 -6.40 -4.43 -11.94
CA SER A 282 -7.61 -4.82 -11.22
C SER A 282 -8.08 -3.74 -10.25
N ARG A 283 -7.98 -2.46 -10.65
CA ARG A 283 -8.16 -1.29 -9.79
C ARG A 283 -9.51 -1.28 -9.09
N ASP A 284 -10.59 -1.55 -9.81
CA ASP A 284 -11.94 -1.55 -9.24
C ASP A 284 -12.10 -2.65 -8.19
N GLU A 285 -11.54 -3.84 -8.43
CA GLU A 285 -11.57 -4.95 -7.47
C GLU A 285 -10.70 -4.64 -6.25
N TYR A 286 -9.52 -4.03 -6.43
CA TYR A 286 -8.65 -3.60 -5.34
C TYR A 286 -9.38 -2.63 -4.39
N TYR A 287 -9.99 -1.57 -4.92
CA TYR A 287 -10.77 -0.63 -4.11
C TYR A 287 -12.01 -1.26 -3.49
N LYS A 288 -12.70 -2.13 -4.23
CA LYS A 288 -13.87 -2.86 -3.72
C LYS A 288 -13.48 -3.72 -2.53
N GLN A 289 -12.34 -4.42 -2.59
CA GLN A 289 -11.87 -5.27 -1.49
C GLN A 289 -11.49 -4.42 -0.25
N LEU A 290 -10.80 -3.30 -0.41
CA LEU A 290 -10.53 -2.38 0.70
C LEU A 290 -11.82 -1.87 1.34
N TYR A 291 -12.80 -1.49 0.54
CA TYR A 291 -14.08 -0.98 1.02
C TYR A 291 -14.93 -2.05 1.72
N ASN A 292 -14.94 -3.26 1.20
CA ASN A 292 -15.75 -4.35 1.75
C ASN A 292 -15.26 -4.85 3.12
N VAL A 293 -14.00 -4.60 3.48
CA VAL A 293 -13.44 -4.93 4.81
C VAL A 293 -13.80 -3.84 5.83
N SER A 294 -14.02 -2.61 5.39
CA SER A 294 -14.45 -1.47 6.21
C SER A 294 -15.97 -1.39 6.25
#